data_91d9db79957ff03f5396ea07ee32d816
#
_entry.id   91d9db79957ff03f5396ea07ee32d816
#
_cell.length_a   1.000
_cell.length_b   1.000
_cell.length_c   1.000
_cell.angle_alpha   90.00
_cell.angle_beta   90.00
_cell.angle_gamma   90.00
#
_symmetry.space_group_name_H-M   'P 1'
#
loop_
_entity.id
_entity.type
_entity.pdbx_description
1 polymer ?
#
loop_
_entity_poly.entity_id
_entity_poly.type
_entity_poly.pdbx_seq_one_letter_code
_entity_poly.pdbx_strand_id
1 'polypeptide(L)'
;MKRIILFATIALLQMVAVAQTVVVPNKFAFLKSDNEYQLNILTKFLIEKQGFKAYMENEVPAELLNTPCNLLKADVKNESNMMTSKLRLVLTDCANKEVFSSEVGKSREKEYKKSYQEALRNALAGNALATFRKQYQQPQSPKPSQSSVNETPEEDSIYQLNAKKVGDLYELRWRHNDELFLKARKTITPDLYIAYEVANHKFG
;
A
#
# COMPACT_ATOMS: atom_id res chain seq x y z
N MET A 1 -0.66 50.65 -14.71
CA MET A 1 -1.53 49.66 -14.11
C MET A 1 -1.73 48.36 -14.95
N LYS A 2 -1.64 48.44 -16.28
CA LYS A 2 -1.78 47.21 -17.14
C LYS A 2 -0.61 46.22 -17.10
N ARG A 3 0.58 46.63 -16.67
CA ARG A 3 1.78 45.76 -16.64
C ARG A 3 1.92 44.90 -15.37
N ILE A 4 1.21 45.25 -14.30
CA ILE A 4 1.24 44.51 -13.02
C ILE A 4 0.31 43.30 -13.07
N ILE A 5 -0.76 43.35 -13.85
CA ILE A 5 -1.74 42.26 -13.97
C ILE A 5 -1.14 41.07 -14.75
N LEU A 6 -0.19 41.31 -15.67
CA LEU A 6 0.41 40.24 -16.48
C LEU A 6 1.36 39.35 -15.69
N PHE A 7 1.98 39.84 -14.62
CA PHE A 7 2.89 39.05 -13.78
C PHE A 7 2.14 38.20 -12.72
N ALA A 8 0.91 38.59 -12.34
CA ALA A 8 0.12 37.84 -11.37
C ALA A 8 -0.50 36.55 -11.94
N THR A 9 -0.64 36.45 -13.26
CA THR A 9 -1.24 35.26 -13.90
C THR A 9 -0.26 34.13 -14.18
N ILE A 10 1.04 34.37 -14.12
CA ILE A 10 2.09 33.36 -14.41
C ILE A 10 2.46 32.56 -13.15
N ALA A 11 2.17 33.08 -11.95
CA ALA A 11 2.53 32.43 -10.68
C ALA A 11 1.60 31.27 -10.25
N LEU A 12 0.55 30.95 -11.03
CA LEU A 12 -0.53 30.08 -10.55
C LEU A 12 -0.53 28.64 -11.09
N LEU A 13 0.51 28.19 -11.78
CA LEU A 13 0.50 26.85 -12.39
C LEU A 13 1.78 26.05 -12.17
N GLN A 14 2.06 25.72 -10.91
CA GLN A 14 2.99 24.65 -10.58
C GLN A 14 2.36 23.65 -9.62
N MET A 15 1.21 23.10 -9.98
CA MET A 15 0.77 21.84 -9.37
C MET A 15 1.67 20.73 -9.90
N VAL A 16 2.75 20.45 -9.18
CA VAL A 16 3.54 19.25 -9.41
C VAL A 16 2.65 18.08 -9.03
N ALA A 17 2.03 17.48 -10.02
CA ALA A 17 1.33 16.20 -9.83
C ALA A 17 2.40 15.14 -9.50
N VAL A 18 2.56 14.84 -8.22
CA VAL A 18 3.39 13.71 -7.79
C VAL A 18 2.72 12.44 -8.35
N ALA A 19 3.28 11.92 -9.42
CA ALA A 19 2.79 10.67 -10.00
C ALA A 19 3.12 9.53 -9.02
N GLN A 20 2.08 8.89 -8.51
CA GLN A 20 2.24 7.72 -7.67
C GLN A 20 2.98 6.62 -8.43
N THR A 21 4.00 6.08 -7.82
CA THR A 21 4.82 5.03 -8.40
C THR A 21 4.42 3.66 -7.90
N VAL A 22 4.30 2.71 -8.81
CA VAL A 22 3.97 1.32 -8.51
C VAL A 22 5.14 0.42 -8.89
N VAL A 23 5.52 -0.49 -8.02
CA VAL A 23 6.53 -1.51 -8.27
C VAL A 23 5.84 -2.83 -8.56
N VAL A 24 6.17 -3.44 -9.69
CA VAL A 24 5.67 -4.75 -10.11
C VAL A 24 6.77 -5.78 -9.89
N PRO A 25 6.54 -6.86 -9.15
CA PRO A 25 7.55 -7.89 -8.92
C PRO A 25 7.93 -8.59 -10.22
N ASN A 26 9.14 -9.14 -10.28
CA ASN A 26 9.57 -9.90 -11.46
C ASN A 26 8.79 -11.22 -11.62
N LYS A 27 8.26 -11.75 -10.51
CA LYS A 27 7.46 -12.97 -10.48
C LYS A 27 6.31 -12.85 -9.48
N PHE A 28 5.08 -13.19 -9.89
CA PHE A 28 3.97 -13.38 -8.96
C PHE A 28 4.05 -14.73 -8.27
N ALA A 29 3.52 -14.84 -7.05
CA ALA A 29 3.66 -16.03 -6.21
C ALA A 29 3.12 -17.32 -6.85
N PHE A 30 2.12 -17.24 -7.72
CA PHE A 30 1.53 -18.39 -8.40
C PHE A 30 2.25 -18.82 -9.70
N LEU A 31 3.24 -18.05 -10.15
CA LEU A 31 4.03 -18.33 -11.34
C LEU A 31 5.27 -19.16 -10.99
N LYS A 32 5.76 -19.96 -11.95
CA LYS A 32 6.94 -20.81 -11.78
C LYS A 32 8.23 -20.06 -12.06
N SER A 33 8.21 -19.15 -13.01
CA SER A 33 9.38 -18.38 -13.44
C SER A 33 9.07 -16.88 -13.55
N ASP A 34 10.13 -16.07 -13.63
CA ASP A 34 10.01 -14.63 -13.83
C ASP A 34 9.25 -14.33 -15.11
N ASN A 35 8.34 -13.37 -15.02
CA ASN A 35 7.50 -12.90 -16.13
C ASN A 35 6.85 -14.04 -16.95
N GLU A 36 6.53 -15.15 -16.30
CA GLU A 36 5.85 -16.28 -16.94
C GLU A 36 4.55 -15.80 -17.59
N TYR A 37 4.25 -16.28 -18.76
CA TYR A 37 3.13 -15.82 -19.60
C TYR A 37 3.15 -14.32 -19.92
N GLN A 38 4.26 -13.61 -19.67
CA GLN A 38 4.40 -12.14 -19.83
C GLN A 38 3.44 -11.34 -18.94
N LEU A 39 3.01 -11.92 -17.81
CA LEU A 39 2.02 -11.29 -16.94
C LEU A 39 2.56 -10.08 -16.17
N ASN A 40 3.80 -10.13 -15.71
CA ASN A 40 4.39 -9.04 -14.94
C ASN A 40 4.58 -7.79 -15.80
N ILE A 41 5.11 -7.95 -17.02
CA ILE A 41 5.22 -6.84 -17.99
C ILE A 41 3.83 -6.33 -18.41
N LEU A 42 2.86 -7.24 -18.62
CA LEU A 42 1.49 -6.84 -18.94
C LEU A 42 0.86 -6.05 -17.78
N THR A 43 1.10 -6.46 -16.52
CA THR A 43 0.62 -5.75 -15.34
C THR A 43 1.20 -4.33 -15.31
N LYS A 44 2.52 -4.18 -15.49
CA LYS A 44 3.19 -2.87 -15.58
C LYS A 44 2.51 -2.00 -16.64
N PHE A 45 2.37 -2.52 -17.86
CA PHE A 45 1.74 -1.79 -18.98
C PHE A 45 0.30 -1.36 -18.67
N LEU A 46 -0.51 -2.23 -18.07
CA LEU A 46 -1.90 -1.91 -17.73
C LEU A 46 -2.01 -0.85 -16.62
N ILE A 47 -1.11 -0.89 -15.64
CA ILE A 47 -1.00 0.11 -14.58
C ILE A 47 -0.59 1.47 -15.17
N GLU A 48 0.39 1.50 -16.08
CA GLU A 48 0.81 2.71 -16.78
C GLU A 48 -0.31 3.30 -17.64
N LYS A 49 -1.09 2.46 -18.31
CA LYS A 49 -2.27 2.90 -19.07
C LYS A 49 -3.32 3.59 -18.20
N GLN A 50 -3.39 3.29 -16.91
CA GLN A 50 -4.26 3.97 -15.94
C GLN A 50 -3.62 5.25 -15.35
N GLY A 51 -2.43 5.61 -15.84
CA GLY A 51 -1.75 6.87 -15.53
C GLY A 51 -0.82 6.84 -14.31
N PHE A 52 -0.51 5.67 -13.77
CA PHE A 52 0.56 5.52 -12.77
C PHE A 52 1.93 5.51 -13.46
N LYS A 53 2.98 5.80 -12.71
CA LYS A 53 4.35 5.46 -13.08
C LYS A 53 4.64 4.06 -12.55
N ALA A 54 5.06 3.13 -13.40
CA ALA A 54 5.32 1.77 -12.96
C ALA A 54 6.73 1.30 -13.33
N TYR A 55 7.35 0.53 -12.45
CA TYR A 55 8.66 -0.09 -12.66
C TYR A 55 8.58 -1.58 -12.38
N MET A 56 9.39 -2.36 -13.08
CA MET A 56 9.69 -3.70 -12.61
C MET A 56 10.61 -3.60 -11.38
N GLU A 57 10.53 -4.57 -10.49
CA GLU A 57 11.29 -4.58 -9.23
C GLU A 57 12.80 -4.37 -9.44
N ASN A 58 13.37 -4.94 -10.50
CA ASN A 58 14.77 -4.79 -10.88
C ASN A 58 15.11 -3.50 -11.65
N GLU A 59 14.11 -2.68 -12.00
CA GLU A 59 14.29 -1.42 -12.75
C GLU A 59 14.02 -0.19 -11.87
N VAL A 60 13.74 -0.37 -10.58
CA VAL A 60 13.41 0.74 -9.68
C VAL A 60 14.63 1.64 -9.49
N PRO A 61 14.55 2.96 -9.78
CA PRO A 61 15.64 3.90 -9.52
C PRO A 61 16.05 3.94 -8.05
N ALA A 62 17.36 4.05 -7.78
CA ALA A 62 17.90 4.04 -6.43
C ALA A 62 17.31 5.15 -5.53
N GLU A 63 17.00 6.31 -6.11
CA GLU A 63 16.40 7.45 -5.41
C GLU A 63 15.02 7.09 -4.81
N LEU A 64 14.26 6.26 -5.49
CA LEU A 64 12.93 5.82 -5.03
C LEU A 64 13.02 4.75 -3.95
N LEU A 65 14.09 3.97 -3.91
CA LEU A 65 14.32 2.96 -2.87
C LEU A 65 14.57 3.58 -1.50
N ASN A 66 15.07 4.82 -1.46
CA ASN A 66 15.28 5.58 -0.21
C ASN A 66 13.96 6.10 0.41
N THR A 67 12.87 6.06 -0.33
CA THR A 67 11.55 6.51 0.13
C THR A 67 10.48 5.43 -0.13
N PRO A 68 10.58 4.26 0.50
CA PRO A 68 9.73 3.11 0.17
C PRO A 68 8.23 3.37 0.40
N CYS A 69 7.88 4.31 1.30
CA CYS A 69 6.48 4.66 1.54
C CYS A 69 5.85 5.56 0.45
N ASN A 70 6.65 6.01 -0.51
CA ASN A 70 6.14 6.67 -1.71
C ASN A 70 5.85 5.68 -2.84
N LEU A 71 6.09 4.39 -2.61
CA LEU A 71 5.89 3.32 -3.57
C LEU A 71 4.70 2.44 -3.16
N LEU A 72 3.89 2.07 -4.14
CA LEU A 72 2.94 0.98 -4.01
C LEU A 72 3.54 -0.30 -4.59
N LYS A 73 3.25 -1.43 -3.99
CA LYS A 73 3.63 -2.74 -4.52
C LYS A 73 2.43 -3.37 -5.20
N ALA A 74 2.60 -3.83 -6.43
CA ALA A 74 1.57 -4.56 -7.15
C ALA A 74 1.72 -6.07 -6.90
N ASP A 75 0.60 -6.74 -6.73
CA ASP A 75 0.52 -8.20 -6.76
C ASP A 75 -0.71 -8.62 -7.57
N VAL A 76 -0.64 -9.79 -8.19
CA VAL A 76 -1.77 -10.40 -8.88
C VAL A 76 -2.15 -11.66 -8.14
N LYS A 77 -3.38 -11.69 -7.63
CA LYS A 77 -3.94 -12.87 -6.97
C LYS A 77 -4.59 -13.78 -7.99
N ASN A 78 -4.27 -15.06 -7.90
CA ASN A 78 -4.86 -16.11 -8.72
C ASN A 78 -5.99 -16.80 -7.96
N GLU A 79 -7.22 -16.60 -8.41
CA GLU A 79 -8.45 -17.17 -7.87
C GLU A 79 -9.09 -18.18 -8.87
N SER A 80 -8.29 -18.69 -9.80
CA SER A 80 -8.73 -19.58 -10.87
C SER A 80 -9.26 -20.91 -10.34
N ASN A 81 -10.15 -21.48 -11.11
CA ASN A 81 -10.60 -22.86 -10.92
C ASN A 81 -10.32 -23.69 -12.19
N MET A 82 -10.75 -24.95 -12.22
CA MET A 82 -10.44 -25.87 -13.32
C MET A 82 -10.99 -25.41 -14.69
N MET A 83 -12.03 -24.56 -14.72
CA MET A 83 -12.71 -24.17 -15.96
C MET A 83 -12.52 -22.70 -16.34
N THR A 84 -12.01 -21.89 -15.42
CA THR A 84 -11.97 -20.44 -15.61
C THR A 84 -10.75 -19.86 -14.93
N SER A 85 -9.93 -19.13 -15.67
CA SER A 85 -8.88 -18.29 -15.09
C SER A 85 -9.51 -17.05 -14.46
N LYS A 86 -9.14 -16.76 -13.22
CA LYS A 86 -9.62 -15.61 -12.44
C LYS A 86 -8.44 -14.90 -11.81
N LEU A 87 -8.23 -13.65 -12.19
CA LEU A 87 -7.14 -12.85 -11.66
C LEU A 87 -7.67 -11.52 -11.11
N ARG A 88 -6.99 -11.01 -10.08
CA ARG A 88 -7.27 -9.72 -9.47
C ARG A 88 -5.96 -9.00 -9.18
N LEU A 89 -5.88 -7.72 -9.53
CA LEU A 89 -4.77 -6.85 -9.12
C LEU A 89 -5.01 -6.33 -7.72
N VAL A 90 -3.97 -6.38 -6.91
CA VAL A 90 -3.92 -5.78 -5.56
C VAL A 90 -2.74 -4.82 -5.50
N LEU A 91 -2.94 -3.64 -4.89
CA LEU A 91 -1.85 -2.73 -4.54
C LEU A 91 -1.75 -2.64 -3.02
N THR A 92 -0.52 -2.73 -2.52
CA THR A 92 -0.21 -2.59 -1.10
C THR A 92 0.73 -1.40 -0.85
N ASP A 93 0.61 -0.78 0.31
CA ASP A 93 1.51 0.28 0.77
C ASP A 93 2.78 -0.29 1.43
N CYS A 94 3.63 0.60 1.98
CA CYS A 94 4.86 0.21 2.67
C CYS A 94 4.63 -0.57 3.97
N ALA A 95 3.44 -0.51 4.56
CA ALA A 95 3.05 -1.30 5.73
C ALA A 95 2.44 -2.66 5.32
N ASN A 96 2.50 -3.02 4.02
CA ASN A 96 1.86 -4.20 3.43
C ASN A 96 0.33 -4.21 3.58
N LYS A 97 -0.28 -3.05 3.82
CA LYS A 97 -1.73 -2.91 3.85
C LYS A 97 -2.26 -2.82 2.42
N GLU A 98 -3.30 -3.59 2.11
CA GLU A 98 -4.02 -3.48 0.85
C GLU A 98 -4.73 -2.12 0.78
N VAL A 99 -4.36 -1.31 -0.23
CA VAL A 99 -4.93 0.02 -0.46
C VAL A 99 -5.83 0.05 -1.69
N PHE A 100 -5.69 -0.93 -2.56
CA PHE A 100 -6.53 -1.11 -3.74
C PHE A 100 -6.66 -2.58 -4.10
N SER A 101 -7.86 -2.97 -4.54
CA SER A 101 -8.17 -4.26 -5.13
C SER A 101 -9.07 -4.06 -6.34
N SER A 102 -8.68 -4.66 -7.48
CA SER A 102 -9.51 -4.61 -8.68
C SER A 102 -10.68 -5.58 -8.59
N GLU A 103 -11.63 -5.43 -9.50
CA GLU A 103 -12.58 -6.51 -9.81
C GLU A 103 -11.86 -7.78 -10.25
N VAL A 104 -12.53 -8.92 -10.10
CA VAL A 104 -12.02 -10.21 -10.56
C VAL A 104 -12.25 -10.34 -12.07
N GLY A 105 -11.17 -10.24 -12.83
CA GLY A 105 -11.22 -10.52 -14.25
C GLY A 105 -11.23 -12.02 -14.53
N LYS A 106 -11.99 -12.44 -15.53
CA LYS A 106 -12.23 -13.84 -15.86
C LYS A 106 -11.93 -14.13 -17.33
N SER A 107 -11.43 -15.34 -17.59
CA SER A 107 -11.28 -15.87 -18.95
C SER A 107 -11.58 -17.38 -18.97
N ARG A 108 -12.08 -17.86 -20.10
CA ARG A 108 -12.32 -19.28 -20.38
C ARG A 108 -11.48 -19.80 -21.54
N GLU A 109 -10.47 -19.04 -21.94
CA GLU A 109 -9.51 -19.47 -22.95
C GLU A 109 -8.79 -20.75 -22.50
N LYS A 110 -8.53 -21.65 -23.46
CA LYS A 110 -7.92 -22.95 -23.17
C LYS A 110 -6.41 -22.86 -23.00
N GLU A 111 -5.77 -21.93 -23.70
CA GLU A 111 -4.33 -21.68 -23.62
C GLU A 111 -4.02 -20.82 -22.39
N TYR A 112 -3.23 -21.31 -21.44
CA TYR A 112 -2.93 -20.62 -20.18
C TYR A 112 -2.42 -19.19 -20.37
N LYS A 113 -1.49 -18.98 -21.31
CA LYS A 113 -0.96 -17.64 -21.58
C LYS A 113 -2.07 -16.67 -21.97
N LYS A 114 -2.91 -17.04 -22.92
CA LYS A 114 -4.03 -16.21 -23.39
C LYS A 114 -5.05 -16.00 -22.28
N SER A 115 -5.38 -17.08 -21.58
CA SER A 115 -6.37 -17.07 -20.51
C SER A 115 -5.98 -16.12 -19.37
N TYR A 116 -4.75 -16.20 -18.87
CA TYR A 116 -4.28 -15.32 -17.83
C TYR A 116 -4.15 -13.86 -18.28
N GLN A 117 -3.64 -13.63 -19.49
CA GLN A 117 -3.55 -12.28 -20.04
C GLN A 117 -4.93 -11.64 -20.25
N GLU A 118 -5.92 -12.39 -20.72
CA GLU A 118 -7.29 -11.92 -20.87
C GLU A 118 -7.94 -11.64 -19.52
N ALA A 119 -7.82 -12.57 -18.57
CA ALA A 119 -8.33 -12.38 -17.22
C ALA A 119 -7.75 -11.11 -16.56
N LEU A 120 -6.45 -10.87 -16.71
CA LEU A 120 -5.81 -9.67 -16.16
C LEU A 120 -6.30 -8.38 -16.85
N ARG A 121 -6.48 -8.39 -18.19
CA ARG A 121 -7.06 -7.25 -18.90
C ARG A 121 -8.49 -6.97 -18.45
N ASN A 122 -9.29 -8.02 -18.27
CA ASN A 122 -10.66 -7.90 -17.78
C ASN A 122 -10.73 -7.36 -16.35
N ALA A 123 -9.79 -7.74 -15.48
CA ALA A 123 -9.67 -7.21 -14.13
C ALA A 123 -9.42 -5.69 -14.11
N LEU A 124 -8.76 -5.15 -15.13
CA LEU A 124 -8.36 -3.74 -15.24
C LEU A 124 -9.09 -2.98 -16.37
N ALA A 125 -10.14 -3.56 -16.95
CA ALA A 125 -10.88 -2.95 -18.05
C ALA A 125 -11.66 -1.68 -17.63
N GLY A 126 -12.02 -1.56 -16.35
CA GLY A 126 -12.74 -0.41 -15.81
C GLY A 126 -11.84 0.76 -15.44
N ASN A 127 -12.46 1.80 -14.93
CA ASN A 127 -11.79 3.02 -14.46
C ASN A 127 -11.46 3.01 -12.94
N ALA A 128 -11.67 1.88 -12.25
CA ALA A 128 -11.49 1.80 -10.80
C ALA A 128 -10.07 2.18 -10.36
N LEU A 129 -9.05 1.67 -11.06
CA LEU A 129 -7.64 1.98 -10.76
C LEU A 129 -7.31 3.46 -11.05
N ALA A 130 -7.83 4.04 -12.14
CA ALA A 130 -7.65 5.46 -12.45
C ALA A 130 -8.36 6.36 -11.42
N THR A 131 -9.54 5.95 -10.94
CA THR A 131 -10.27 6.65 -9.89
C THR A 131 -9.52 6.59 -8.56
N PHE A 132 -9.04 5.40 -8.19
CA PHE A 132 -8.17 5.22 -7.00
C PHE A 132 -6.95 6.14 -7.06
N ARG A 133 -6.26 6.22 -8.21
CA ARG A 133 -5.11 7.11 -8.40
C ARG A 133 -5.44 8.56 -8.06
N LYS A 134 -6.58 9.08 -8.57
CA LYS A 134 -7.00 10.46 -8.33
C LYS A 134 -7.28 10.72 -6.85
N GLN A 135 -7.91 9.78 -6.17
CA GLN A 135 -8.22 9.88 -4.74
C GLN A 135 -6.98 9.75 -3.85
N TYR A 136 -6.08 8.85 -4.22
CA TYR A 136 -4.86 8.57 -3.46
C TYR A 136 -3.80 9.68 -3.60
N GLN A 137 -3.83 10.46 -4.69
CA GLN A 137 -2.94 11.61 -4.91
C GLN A 137 -3.35 12.88 -4.14
N GLN A 138 -4.56 12.93 -3.60
CA GLN A 138 -4.90 14.01 -2.69
C GLN A 138 -4.06 13.84 -1.42
N PRO A 139 -3.35 14.92 -0.95
CA PRO A 139 -2.69 14.84 0.34
C PRO A 139 -3.74 14.43 1.37
N GLN A 140 -3.62 13.22 1.83
CA GLN A 140 -4.43 12.78 2.95
C GLN A 140 -3.87 13.53 4.16
N SER A 141 -4.47 14.68 4.47
CA SER A 141 -4.49 15.13 5.86
C SER A 141 -4.90 13.91 6.67
N PRO A 142 -4.19 13.57 7.76
CA PRO A 142 -4.56 12.44 8.58
C PRO A 142 -6.00 12.67 9.04
N LYS A 143 -6.94 12.12 8.29
CA LYS A 143 -8.32 12.01 8.71
C LYS A 143 -8.25 11.07 9.90
N PRO A 144 -8.61 11.49 11.11
CA PRO A 144 -8.76 10.53 12.18
C PRO A 144 -9.73 9.49 11.66
N SER A 145 -9.27 8.25 11.59
CA SER A 145 -10.11 7.11 11.25
C SER A 145 -11.28 7.10 12.23
N GLN A 146 -12.39 7.67 11.83
CA GLN A 146 -13.66 7.30 12.40
C GLN A 146 -13.95 5.90 11.86
N SER A 147 -13.36 4.92 12.53
CA SER A 147 -13.91 3.58 12.54
C SER A 147 -15.33 3.72 13.06
N SER A 148 -16.30 3.60 12.16
CA SER A 148 -17.64 3.21 12.59
C SER A 148 -17.49 1.80 13.16
N VAL A 149 -17.23 1.75 14.44
CA VAL A 149 -17.31 0.54 15.24
C VAL A 149 -18.79 0.19 15.33
N ASN A 150 -19.22 -0.73 14.49
CA ASN A 150 -20.29 -1.60 14.87
C ASN A 150 -19.66 -2.61 15.83
N GLU A 151 -19.81 -2.32 17.11
CA GLU A 151 -19.44 -3.21 18.20
C GLU A 151 -20.22 -4.52 18.07
N THR A 152 -19.48 -5.60 17.81
CA THR A 152 -19.83 -6.93 18.35
C THR A 152 -18.73 -7.22 19.37
N PRO A 153 -19.04 -7.37 20.66
CA PRO A 153 -18.02 -7.61 21.67
C PRO A 153 -17.62 -9.07 21.65
N GLU A 154 -16.31 -9.29 21.73
CA GLU A 154 -15.62 -10.43 22.32
C GLU A 154 -14.50 -10.97 21.44
N GLU A 155 -13.29 -10.84 21.95
CA GLU A 155 -12.04 -11.58 21.80
C GLU A 155 -10.76 -10.75 21.55
N ASP A 156 -10.80 -9.43 21.24
CA ASP A 156 -9.58 -8.69 20.88
C ASP A 156 -9.02 -7.79 22.01
N SER A 157 -9.51 -7.89 23.22
CA SER A 157 -9.09 -7.01 24.33
C SER A 157 -7.77 -7.41 25.00
N ILE A 158 -7.26 -8.61 24.73
CA ILE A 158 -6.09 -9.18 25.41
C ILE A 158 -4.77 -8.54 24.94
N TYR A 159 -4.73 -8.06 23.69
CA TYR A 159 -3.53 -7.51 23.05
C TYR A 159 -3.46 -5.98 23.03
N GLN A 160 -4.33 -5.28 23.74
CA GLN A 160 -4.31 -3.82 23.79
C GLN A 160 -3.32 -3.31 24.84
N LEU A 161 -2.51 -2.33 24.42
CA LEU A 161 -1.53 -1.67 25.28
C LEU A 161 -2.02 -0.29 25.72
N ASN A 162 -1.80 0.06 26.98
CA ASN A 162 -1.98 1.41 27.49
C ASN A 162 -0.61 2.09 27.59
N ALA A 163 -0.51 3.31 27.07
CA ALA A 163 0.70 4.13 27.18
C ALA A 163 0.53 5.13 28.35
N LYS A 164 1.44 5.09 29.32
CA LYS A 164 1.49 6.03 30.44
C LYS A 164 2.80 6.79 30.41
N LYS A 165 2.73 8.12 30.46
CA LYS A 165 3.93 8.96 30.55
C LYS A 165 4.45 8.96 31.99
N VAL A 166 5.73 8.60 32.17
CA VAL A 166 6.44 8.60 33.47
C VAL A 166 7.75 9.37 33.29
N GLY A 167 7.75 10.65 33.67
CA GLY A 167 8.88 11.55 33.40
C GLY A 167 9.12 11.72 31.89
N ASP A 168 10.32 11.42 31.42
CA ASP A 168 10.72 11.50 30.00
C ASP A 168 10.47 10.20 29.22
N LEU A 169 9.90 9.19 29.87
CA LEU A 169 9.63 7.88 29.30
C LEU A 169 8.13 7.66 29.17
N TYR A 170 7.79 6.80 28.21
CA TYR A 170 6.46 6.23 28.08
C TYR A 170 6.54 4.76 28.45
N GLU A 171 5.71 4.33 29.39
CA GLU A 171 5.53 2.92 29.74
C GLU A 171 4.32 2.38 29.00
N LEU A 172 4.51 1.33 28.20
CA LEU A 172 3.44 0.60 27.52
C LEU A 172 3.16 -0.65 28.35
N ARG A 173 1.91 -0.77 28.79
CA ARG A 173 1.43 -1.85 29.67
C ARG A 173 0.27 -2.57 29.03
N TRP A 174 0.18 -3.87 29.23
CA TRP A 174 -0.96 -4.64 28.79
C TRP A 174 -2.24 -4.17 29.51
N ARG A 175 -3.31 -3.93 28.75
CA ARG A 175 -4.57 -3.44 29.33
C ARG A 175 -5.21 -4.44 30.29
N HIS A 176 -5.06 -5.75 30.04
CA HIS A 176 -5.73 -6.80 30.79
C HIS A 176 -5.10 -7.09 32.15
N ASN A 177 -3.79 -6.86 32.36
CA ASN A 177 -3.09 -7.21 33.60
C ASN A 177 -2.18 -6.09 34.13
N ASP A 178 -2.14 -4.93 33.45
CA ASP A 178 -1.26 -3.77 33.74
C ASP A 178 0.24 -4.12 33.79
N GLU A 179 0.63 -5.26 33.21
CA GLU A 179 2.01 -5.68 33.15
C GLU A 179 2.79 -4.82 32.16
N LEU A 180 4.01 -4.41 32.57
CA LEU A 180 4.88 -3.58 31.74
C LEU A 180 5.40 -4.38 30.55
N PHE A 181 5.06 -3.95 29.34
CA PHE A 181 5.49 -4.56 28.09
C PHE A 181 6.82 -3.96 27.60
N LEU A 182 6.89 -2.63 27.48
CA LEU A 182 8.11 -1.95 27.08
C LEU A 182 8.14 -0.49 27.59
N LYS A 183 9.33 0.09 27.59
CA LYS A 183 9.54 1.53 27.83
C LYS A 183 10.01 2.19 26.55
N ALA A 184 9.50 3.38 26.24
CA ALA A 184 9.90 4.17 25.10
C ALA A 184 10.27 5.58 25.50
N ARG A 185 11.28 6.16 24.85
CA ARG A 185 11.67 7.55 25.00
C ARG A 185 11.44 8.31 23.72
N LYS A 186 10.81 9.47 23.81
CA LYS A 186 10.68 10.36 22.65
C LYS A 186 12.06 10.90 22.25
N THR A 187 12.36 10.93 20.96
CA THR A 187 13.58 11.51 20.41
C THR A 187 13.38 12.99 20.09
N ILE A 188 14.44 13.66 19.63
CA ILE A 188 14.39 15.03 19.13
C ILE A 188 13.59 15.12 17.82
N THR A 189 13.53 14.03 17.06
CA THR A 189 12.75 13.94 15.82
C THR A 189 11.26 13.79 16.16
N PRO A 190 10.37 14.61 15.58
CA PRO A 190 8.93 14.46 15.76
C PRO A 190 8.47 13.03 15.45
N ASP A 191 7.59 12.49 16.29
CA ASP A 191 6.96 11.17 16.17
C ASP A 191 7.91 9.94 16.13
N LEU A 192 9.19 10.12 16.49
CA LEU A 192 10.16 9.05 16.67
C LEU A 192 10.38 8.73 18.14
N TYR A 193 10.27 7.45 18.49
CA TYR A 193 10.51 6.93 19.85
C TYR A 193 11.53 5.81 19.80
N ILE A 194 12.41 5.76 20.78
CA ILE A 194 13.33 4.62 21.00
C ILE A 194 12.72 3.73 22.06
N ALA A 195 12.46 2.48 21.70
CA ALA A 195 11.93 1.48 22.61
C ALA A 195 13.07 0.72 23.32
N TYR A 196 12.87 0.45 24.62
CA TYR A 196 13.76 -0.38 25.42
C TYR A 196 12.97 -1.60 25.88
N GLU A 197 13.47 -2.78 25.56
CA GLU A 197 12.91 -4.02 26.08
C GLU A 197 13.15 -4.10 27.60
N VAL A 198 12.10 -4.35 28.34
CA VAL A 198 12.23 -4.65 29.77
C VAL A 198 12.43 -6.15 29.89
N ALA A 199 13.68 -6.55 30.09
CA ALA A 199 14.03 -7.94 30.31
C ALA A 199 13.39 -8.43 31.61
N ASN A 200 12.22 -9.01 31.54
CA ASN A 200 11.65 -9.86 32.56
C ASN A 200 11.50 -11.27 32.00
N HIS A 201 12.63 -11.94 31.85
CA HIS A 201 12.64 -13.38 31.67
C HIS A 201 12.39 -14.06 33.00
N LYS A 202 11.13 -14.43 33.23
CA LYS A 202 10.79 -15.63 33.99
C LYS A 202 9.91 -16.48 33.12
N PHE A 203 10.55 -17.27 32.28
CA PHE A 203 9.95 -18.51 31.84
C PHE A 203 10.25 -19.54 32.95
N GLY A 204 9.25 -19.88 33.73
CA GLY A 204 9.20 -21.06 34.55
C GLY A 204 8.46 -22.14 33.81
#